data_47a90421e9e7dd7a11da4db1c87e1b4f
#
_entry.id   47a90421e9e7dd7a11da4db1c87e1b4f
#
_cell.length_a   1.000
_cell.length_b   1.000
_cell.length_c   1.000
_cell.angle_alpha   90.00
_cell.angle_beta   90.00
_cell.angle_gamma   90.00
#
_symmetry.space_group_name_H-M   'P 1'
#
loop_
_entity.id
_entity.type
_entity.pdbx_description
1 polymer ?
#
loop_
_entity_poly.entity_id
_entity_poly.type
_entity_poly.pdbx_seq_one_letter_code
_entity_poly.pdbx_strand_id
1 'polypeptide(L)'
;MTTEYRIAVIAGDGIGQEVMPEGLKALRAAEQVSGNFLLQFEELPWGTEYYLKHGRMMPVDGLKILESFDGIYFGAVGLPSLVPDHVTLWGLLLEIRKSFEQSINIRPVHLFPGINGPLRNKQSADIDFVCIRENT
;
A
#
# COMPACT_ATOMS: atom_id res chain seq x y z
N MET A 1 -8.19 23.35 14.21
CA MET A 1 -8.52 22.02 14.75
C MET A 1 -7.69 21.01 13.97
N THR A 2 -6.96 20.15 14.64
CA THR A 2 -6.18 19.09 14.01
C THR A 2 -7.10 17.88 13.79
N THR A 3 -7.21 17.40 12.57
CA THR A 3 -8.01 16.21 12.25
C THR A 3 -7.18 14.96 12.49
N GLU A 4 -7.74 13.97 13.15
CA GLU A 4 -7.08 12.71 13.43
C GLU A 4 -7.59 11.63 12.48
N TYR A 5 -6.67 10.84 11.91
CA TYR A 5 -6.98 9.74 11.00
C TYR A 5 -6.33 8.45 11.49
N ARG A 6 -7.11 7.37 11.50
CA ARG A 6 -6.65 6.02 11.78
C ARG A 6 -6.27 5.33 10.47
N ILE A 7 -5.04 4.87 10.38
CA ILE A 7 -4.49 4.26 9.17
C ILE A 7 -4.08 2.82 9.45
N ALA A 8 -4.73 1.88 8.78
CA ALA A 8 -4.29 0.49 8.79
C ALA A 8 -3.02 0.35 7.94
N VAL A 9 -1.97 -0.23 8.51
CA VAL A 9 -0.69 -0.44 7.83
C VAL A 9 -0.53 -1.92 7.54
N ILE A 10 -0.46 -2.28 6.26
CA ILE A 10 -0.23 -3.65 5.79
C ILE A 10 1.04 -3.65 4.96
N ALA A 11 2.16 -4.00 5.57
CA ALA A 11 3.45 -4.07 4.87
C ALA A 11 3.44 -5.16 3.78
N GLY A 12 2.77 -6.27 4.04
CA GLY A 12 2.68 -7.41 3.14
C GLY A 12 3.97 -8.23 3.12
N ASP A 13 4.52 -8.49 1.93
CA ASP A 13 5.60 -9.45 1.71
C ASP A 13 6.85 -8.81 1.07
N GLY A 14 8.00 -9.47 1.23
CA GLY A 14 9.22 -9.13 0.51
C GLY A 14 9.60 -7.66 0.62
N ILE A 15 9.68 -6.98 -0.54
CA ILE A 15 10.03 -5.55 -0.62
C ILE A 15 9.07 -4.66 0.19
N GLY A 16 7.83 -5.08 0.42
CA GLY A 16 6.87 -4.35 1.25
C GLY A 16 7.39 -4.12 2.67
N GLN A 17 8.06 -5.10 3.25
CA GLN A 17 8.66 -5.00 4.57
C GLN A 17 9.81 -3.98 4.64
N GLU A 18 10.54 -3.80 3.53
CA GLU A 18 11.66 -2.86 3.44
C GLU A 18 11.20 -1.42 3.19
N VAL A 19 10.22 -1.22 2.30
CA VAL A 19 9.80 0.12 1.91
C VAL A 19 8.78 0.75 2.86
N MET A 20 8.01 -0.07 3.58
CA MET A 20 6.97 0.43 4.49
C MET A 20 7.53 1.36 5.59
N PRO A 21 8.62 1.02 6.30
CA PRO A 21 9.19 1.91 7.31
C PRO A 21 9.59 3.27 6.75
N GLU A 22 10.13 3.32 5.55
CA GLU A 22 10.54 4.58 4.91
C GLU A 22 9.32 5.43 4.50
N GLY A 23 8.27 4.78 4.01
CA GLY A 23 7.02 5.46 3.73
C GLY A 23 6.34 6.03 4.98
N LEU A 24 6.37 5.30 6.10
CA LEU A 24 5.85 5.79 7.39
C LEU A 24 6.65 6.99 7.90
N LYS A 25 7.97 7.02 7.72
CA LYS A 25 8.79 8.19 8.03
C LYS A 25 8.38 9.42 7.21
N ALA A 26 8.14 9.23 5.90
CA ALA A 26 7.69 10.32 5.03
C ALA A 26 6.32 10.85 5.46
N LEU A 27 5.37 9.97 5.81
CA LEU A 27 4.05 10.38 6.31
C LEU A 27 4.14 11.12 7.65
N ARG A 28 5.00 10.69 8.57
CA ARG A 28 5.27 11.43 9.83
C ARG A 28 5.89 12.79 9.59
N ALA A 29 6.82 12.91 8.65
CA ALA A 29 7.40 14.20 8.28
C ALA A 29 6.33 15.13 7.69
N ALA A 30 5.46 14.62 6.82
CA ALA A 30 4.35 15.40 6.25
C ALA A 30 3.36 15.87 7.33
N GLU A 31 3.04 15.01 8.31
CA GLU A 31 2.22 15.36 9.48
C GLU A 31 2.84 16.53 10.26
N GLN A 32 4.14 16.44 10.57
CA GLN A 32 4.86 17.47 11.30
C GLN A 32 4.90 18.82 10.55
N VAL A 33 5.16 18.77 9.25
CA VAL A 33 5.25 19.98 8.42
C VAL A 33 3.87 20.64 8.23
N SER A 34 2.84 19.83 8.05
CA SER A 34 1.47 20.33 7.85
C SER A 34 0.87 20.91 9.13
N GLY A 35 1.02 20.24 10.26
CA GLY A 35 0.41 20.60 11.54
C GLY A 35 -1.13 20.53 11.58
N ASN A 36 -1.77 20.14 10.47
CA ASN A 36 -3.23 20.17 10.32
C ASN A 36 -3.91 18.83 10.52
N PHE A 37 -3.15 17.73 10.55
CA PHE A 37 -3.65 16.38 10.75
C PHE A 37 -2.70 15.56 11.62
N LEU A 38 -3.25 14.49 12.19
CA LEU A 38 -2.55 13.47 12.97
C LEU A 38 -2.85 12.10 12.37
N LEU A 39 -1.82 11.27 12.19
CA LEU A 39 -1.97 9.90 11.67
C LEU A 39 -1.73 8.89 12.80
N GLN A 40 -2.74 8.09 13.11
CA GLN A 40 -2.61 6.94 14.00
C GLN A 40 -2.42 5.69 13.16
N PHE A 41 -1.21 5.14 13.18
CA PHE A 41 -0.88 3.92 12.45
C PHE A 41 -1.11 2.69 13.32
N GLU A 42 -1.80 1.70 12.77
CA GLU A 42 -1.97 0.38 13.35
C GLU A 42 -1.46 -0.68 12.37
N GLU A 43 -0.42 -1.41 12.77
CA GLU A 43 0.20 -2.43 11.93
C GLU A 43 -0.61 -3.73 11.97
N LEU A 44 -1.00 -4.21 10.78
CA LEU A 44 -1.68 -5.46 10.59
C LEU A 44 -0.72 -6.44 9.88
N PRO A 45 -0.25 -7.49 10.56
CA PRO A 45 0.77 -8.40 10.04
C PRO A 45 0.18 -9.42 9.06
N TRP A 46 -0.52 -8.92 8.04
CA TRP A 46 -1.20 -9.72 7.03
C TRP A 46 -0.32 -9.90 5.79
N GLY A 47 -0.34 -11.08 5.23
CA GLY A 47 0.50 -11.44 4.11
C GLY A 47 0.87 -12.92 4.11
N THR A 48 1.95 -13.26 3.43
CA THR A 48 2.42 -14.64 3.29
C THR A 48 2.76 -15.30 4.63
N GLU A 49 3.39 -14.58 5.57
CA GLU A 49 3.68 -15.15 6.90
C GLU A 49 2.40 -15.47 7.68
N TYR A 50 1.40 -14.63 7.58
CA TYR A 50 0.10 -14.89 8.18
C TYR A 50 -0.55 -16.12 7.55
N TYR A 51 -0.48 -16.24 6.21
CA TYR A 51 -0.98 -17.40 5.49
C TYR A 51 -0.33 -18.70 5.94
N LEU A 52 0.99 -18.74 6.07
CA LEU A 52 1.73 -19.93 6.49
C LEU A 52 1.34 -20.39 7.91
N LYS A 53 0.91 -19.48 8.77
CA LYS A 53 0.48 -19.79 10.14
C LYS A 53 -1.00 -20.17 10.24
N HIS A 54 -1.85 -19.56 9.41
CA HIS A 54 -3.31 -19.60 9.59
C HIS A 54 -4.08 -20.14 8.38
N GLY A 55 -3.41 -20.44 7.24
CA GLY A 55 -4.04 -20.93 6.02
C GLY A 55 -4.86 -19.86 5.26
N ARG A 56 -4.70 -18.59 5.61
CA ARG A 56 -5.37 -17.44 4.99
C ARG A 56 -4.48 -16.19 5.06
N MET A 57 -4.67 -15.24 4.14
CA MET A 57 -3.83 -14.05 4.04
C MET A 57 -4.15 -12.96 5.07
N MET A 58 -5.35 -12.98 5.63
CA MET A 58 -5.87 -12.09 6.68
C MET A 58 -6.88 -12.83 7.57
N PRO A 59 -7.27 -12.31 8.76
CA PRO A 59 -8.35 -12.88 9.56
C PRO A 59 -9.69 -12.99 8.83
N VAL A 60 -10.58 -13.84 9.33
CA VAL A 60 -11.95 -13.99 8.75
C VAL A 60 -12.71 -12.67 8.77
N ASP A 61 -12.52 -11.89 9.81
CA ASP A 61 -13.11 -10.57 10.05
C ASP A 61 -12.21 -9.41 9.56
N GLY A 62 -11.17 -9.72 8.77
CA GLY A 62 -10.19 -8.74 8.32
C GLY A 62 -10.80 -7.54 7.60
N LEU A 63 -11.78 -7.75 6.73
CA LEU A 63 -12.50 -6.66 6.05
C LEU A 63 -13.26 -5.77 7.06
N LYS A 64 -13.92 -6.37 8.03
CA LYS A 64 -14.62 -5.64 9.08
C LYS A 64 -13.67 -4.84 9.97
N ILE A 65 -12.48 -5.37 10.24
CA ILE A 65 -11.42 -4.63 10.94
C ILE A 65 -11.04 -3.40 10.12
N LEU A 66 -10.82 -3.54 8.80
CA LEU A 66 -10.43 -2.44 7.92
C LEU A 66 -11.50 -1.34 7.80
N GLU A 67 -12.80 -1.66 7.92
CA GLU A 67 -13.89 -0.68 7.93
C GLU A 67 -13.75 0.37 9.05
N SER A 68 -13.02 0.06 10.12
CA SER A 68 -12.83 0.98 11.24
C SER A 68 -11.72 2.02 11.02
N PHE A 69 -11.01 1.97 9.90
CA PHE A 69 -9.93 2.88 9.55
C PHE A 69 -10.35 3.89 8.48
N ASP A 70 -9.76 5.07 8.52
CA ASP A 70 -9.98 6.13 7.52
C ASP A 70 -9.22 5.83 6.21
N GLY A 71 -8.17 5.03 6.30
CA GLY A 71 -7.38 4.65 5.14
C GLY A 71 -6.53 3.40 5.38
N ILE A 72 -6.07 2.81 4.28
CA ILE A 72 -5.20 1.64 4.27
C ILE A 72 -3.90 2.01 3.59
N TYR A 73 -2.79 1.97 4.33
CA TYR A 73 -1.46 2.12 3.78
C TYR A 73 -0.88 0.73 3.49
N PHE A 74 -0.88 0.38 2.20
CA PHE A 74 -0.60 -0.96 1.74
C PHE A 74 0.76 -1.03 1.04
N GLY A 75 1.60 -1.97 1.44
CA GLY A 75 2.91 -2.20 0.84
C GLY A 75 2.83 -3.09 -0.41
N ALA A 76 3.55 -4.20 -0.39
CA ALA A 76 3.56 -5.16 -1.49
C ALA A 76 3.12 -6.54 -1.00
N VAL A 77 2.37 -7.27 -1.80
CA VAL A 77 1.93 -8.63 -1.49
C VAL A 77 2.32 -9.58 -2.62
N GLY A 78 2.75 -10.75 -2.23
CA GLY A 78 3.16 -11.83 -3.12
C GLY A 78 4.61 -12.25 -2.87
N LEU A 79 4.78 -13.52 -2.54
CA LEU A 79 6.09 -14.17 -2.40
C LEU A 79 5.99 -15.54 -3.09
N PRO A 80 6.09 -15.57 -4.44
CA PRO A 80 5.84 -16.75 -5.26
C PRO A 80 6.72 -17.97 -4.91
N SER A 81 7.87 -17.71 -4.28
CA SER A 81 8.76 -18.77 -3.78
C SER A 81 8.17 -19.58 -2.61
N LEU A 82 7.19 -19.03 -1.89
CA LEU A 82 6.56 -19.64 -0.72
C LEU A 82 5.08 -19.94 -0.95
N VAL A 83 4.35 -19.02 -1.57
CA VAL A 83 2.89 -19.12 -1.77
C VAL A 83 2.55 -18.65 -3.19
N PRO A 84 1.74 -19.42 -3.94
CA PRO A 84 1.34 -19.04 -5.29
C PRO A 84 0.61 -17.69 -5.35
N ASP A 85 0.86 -16.91 -6.41
CA ASP A 85 0.30 -15.56 -6.59
C ASP A 85 -1.23 -15.52 -6.54
N HIS A 86 -1.91 -16.55 -7.05
CA HIS A 86 -3.37 -16.59 -6.99
C HIS A 86 -3.90 -16.64 -5.56
N VAL A 87 -3.17 -17.23 -4.62
CA VAL A 87 -3.53 -17.25 -3.19
C VAL A 87 -3.29 -15.89 -2.56
N THR A 88 -2.10 -15.33 -2.79
CA THR A 88 -1.69 -14.06 -2.14
C THR A 88 -2.51 -12.88 -2.64
N LEU A 89 -2.73 -12.79 -3.95
CA LEU A 89 -3.50 -11.69 -4.56
C LEU A 89 -4.99 -11.77 -4.25
N TRP A 90 -5.62 -12.94 -4.45
CA TRP A 90 -7.04 -13.12 -4.19
C TRP A 90 -7.39 -13.14 -2.71
N GLY A 91 -6.48 -13.62 -1.87
CA GLY A 91 -6.72 -13.73 -0.43
C GLY A 91 -6.51 -12.43 0.35
N LEU A 92 -5.98 -11.37 -0.26
CA LEU A 92 -5.74 -10.09 0.41
C LEU A 92 -6.05 -8.90 -0.48
N LEU A 93 -5.19 -8.60 -1.47
CA LEU A 93 -5.26 -7.36 -2.23
C LEU A 93 -6.56 -7.20 -3.03
N LEU A 94 -6.93 -8.25 -3.79
CA LEU A 94 -8.12 -8.20 -4.64
C LEU A 94 -9.40 -8.29 -3.82
N GLU A 95 -9.36 -9.01 -2.70
CA GLU A 95 -10.49 -9.09 -1.79
C GLU A 95 -10.80 -7.72 -1.15
N ILE A 96 -9.76 -7.01 -0.67
CA ILE A 96 -9.90 -5.65 -0.14
C ILE A 96 -10.47 -4.72 -1.22
N ARG A 97 -9.89 -4.71 -2.42
CA ARG A 97 -10.34 -3.84 -3.52
C ARG A 97 -11.79 -4.08 -3.91
N LYS A 98 -12.18 -5.34 -4.01
CA LYS A 98 -13.53 -5.73 -4.37
C LYS A 98 -14.54 -5.35 -3.29
N SER A 99 -14.23 -5.65 -2.03
CA SER A 99 -15.15 -5.41 -0.91
C SER A 99 -15.36 -3.93 -0.63
N PHE A 100 -14.33 -3.10 -0.83
CA PHE A 100 -14.43 -1.63 -0.68
C PHE A 100 -14.74 -0.91 -2.00
N GLU A 101 -15.12 -1.63 -3.06
CA GLU A 101 -15.49 -1.06 -4.37
C GLU A 101 -14.44 -0.08 -4.94
N GLN A 102 -13.15 -0.38 -4.73
CA GLN A 102 -12.04 0.47 -5.17
C GLN A 102 -11.83 0.36 -6.69
N SER A 103 -12.74 0.92 -7.45
CA SER A 103 -12.75 0.83 -8.92
C SER A 103 -11.65 1.66 -9.60
N ILE A 104 -11.16 2.70 -8.95
CA ILE A 104 -10.18 3.64 -9.52
C ILE A 104 -8.81 3.45 -8.86
N ASN A 105 -7.78 3.28 -9.71
CA ASN A 105 -6.39 3.23 -9.29
C ASN A 105 -5.63 4.40 -9.92
N ILE A 106 -5.25 5.38 -9.12
CA ILE A 106 -4.50 6.56 -9.55
C ILE A 106 -3.02 6.28 -9.36
N ARG A 107 -2.25 6.37 -10.45
CA ARG A 107 -0.82 6.10 -10.48
C ARG A 107 -0.04 7.33 -10.96
N PRO A 108 0.42 8.18 -10.06
CA PRO A 108 1.34 9.25 -10.42
C PRO A 108 2.70 8.66 -10.80
N VAL A 109 3.27 9.16 -11.89
CA VAL A 109 4.57 8.76 -12.39
C VAL A 109 5.42 10.01 -12.57
N HIS A 110 6.51 10.10 -11.82
CA HIS A 110 7.45 11.21 -11.90
C HIS A 110 8.87 10.68 -11.87
N LEU A 111 9.69 11.07 -12.84
CA LEU A 111 11.12 10.72 -12.84
C LEU A 111 11.89 11.76 -12.03
N PHE A 112 12.47 11.33 -10.92
CA PHE A 112 13.26 12.21 -10.07
C PHE A 112 14.56 12.66 -10.72
N PRO A 113 15.03 13.89 -10.45
CA PRO A 113 16.35 14.37 -10.90
C PRO A 113 17.47 13.43 -10.44
N GLY A 114 18.41 13.14 -11.34
CA GLY A 114 19.55 12.28 -11.06
C GLY A 114 19.27 10.76 -11.16
N ILE A 115 18.02 10.38 -11.41
CA ILE A 115 17.65 8.97 -11.66
C ILE A 115 17.57 8.73 -13.16
N ASN A 116 18.22 7.65 -13.62
CA ASN A 116 18.10 7.20 -15.00
C ASN A 116 16.82 6.38 -15.17
N GLY A 117 15.92 6.86 -16.01
CA GLY A 117 14.71 6.12 -16.38
C GLY A 117 14.98 5.01 -17.40
N PRO A 118 14.00 4.10 -17.62
CA PRO A 118 14.14 3.02 -18.61
C PRO A 118 14.03 3.52 -20.06
N LEU A 119 13.57 4.74 -20.28
CA LEU A 119 13.41 5.31 -21.61
C LEU A 119 14.67 6.04 -22.04
N ARG A 120 15.14 5.73 -23.26
CA ARG A 120 16.33 6.36 -23.83
C ARG A 120 16.08 7.85 -24.10
N ASN A 121 17.05 8.69 -23.74
CA ASN A 121 17.03 10.15 -23.98
C ASN A 121 15.84 10.87 -23.34
N LYS A 122 15.36 10.38 -22.18
CA LYS A 122 14.35 11.03 -21.37
C LYS A 122 14.93 11.49 -20.03
N GLN A 123 14.58 12.70 -19.64
CA GLN A 123 14.99 13.33 -18.39
C GLN A 123 13.81 13.54 -17.46
N SER A 124 14.09 13.99 -16.24
CA SER A 124 13.08 14.28 -15.22
C SER A 124 11.93 15.18 -15.72
N ALA A 125 12.24 16.21 -16.53
CA ALA A 125 11.23 17.10 -17.10
C ALA A 125 10.34 16.46 -18.17
N ASP A 126 10.74 15.32 -18.73
CA ASP A 126 10.00 14.63 -19.80
C ASP A 126 8.97 13.62 -19.26
N ILE A 127 9.10 13.24 -17.98
CA ILE A 127 8.28 12.16 -17.38
C ILE A 127 7.63 12.69 -16.10
N ASP A 128 6.44 13.24 -16.26
CA ASP A 128 5.55 13.68 -15.19
C ASP A 128 4.10 13.54 -15.69
N PHE A 129 3.42 12.49 -15.27
CA PHE A 129 2.04 12.22 -15.66
C PHE A 129 1.31 11.37 -14.62
N VAL A 130 0.00 11.34 -14.72
CA VAL A 130 -0.86 10.48 -13.90
C VAL A 130 -1.56 9.47 -14.79
N CYS A 131 -1.38 8.18 -14.49
CA CYS A 131 -2.12 7.11 -15.14
C CYS A 131 -3.34 6.75 -14.26
N ILE A 132 -4.52 6.84 -14.81
CA ILE A 132 -5.76 6.40 -14.15
C ILE A 132 -6.10 5.03 -14.73
N ARG A 133 -6.16 4.03 -13.85
CA ARG A 133 -6.44 2.65 -14.20
C ARG A 133 -7.72 2.19 -13.52
N GLU A 134 -8.54 1.45 -14.25
CA GLU A 134 -9.66 0.71 -13.66
C GLU A 134 -9.14 -0.52 -12.89
N ASN A 135 -9.67 -0.73 -11.71
CA ASN A 135 -9.45 -1.93 -10.89
C ASN A 135 -10.68 -2.82 -11.03
N THR A 136 -10.66 -3.74 -11.96
CA THR A 136 -11.69 -4.81 -12.11
C THR A 136 -11.21 -6.10 -11.53
#